data_004f805761d9f8850576158c6b288863
#
_entry.id   004f805761d9f8850576158c6b288863
#
_cell.length_a   1.000
_cell.length_b   1.000
_cell.length_c   1.000
_cell.angle_alpha   90.00
_cell.angle_beta   90.00
_cell.angle_gamma   90.00
#
_symmetry.space_group_name_H-M   'P 1'
#
loop_
_entity.id
_entity.type
_entity.pdbx_description
1 polymer ?
#
loop_
_entity_poly.entity_id
_entity_poly.type
_entity_poly.pdbx_seq_one_letter_code
_entity_poly.pdbx_strand_id
1 'polypeptide(L)'
;MASIGLSLRLEHVAPRDAVELAVHAERHGFSGVMAADHFQPWTPEQGQAPFVWSVLGAIGEHTTGDLGPGVTTPSFRLHPAVVAQASATTAALQPGRHWLGIGSGEALNEHVVAQYWPEAPERIDRMFE
;
A
#
# COMPACT_ATOMS: atom_id res chain seq x y z
N MET A 1 25.42 6.02 -1.07
CA MET A 1 24.76 6.70 -2.21
C MET A 1 23.27 6.72 -1.88
N ALA A 2 22.54 7.82 -2.10
CA ALA A 2 21.10 7.86 -1.85
C ALA A 2 20.37 6.98 -2.87
N SER A 3 19.36 6.21 -2.44
CA SER A 3 18.47 5.45 -3.31
C SER A 3 17.18 6.24 -3.55
N ILE A 4 16.60 6.10 -4.73
CA ILE A 4 15.36 6.78 -5.11
C ILE A 4 14.34 5.71 -5.51
N GLY A 5 13.18 5.69 -4.81
CA GLY A 5 12.05 4.81 -5.12
C GLY A 5 10.94 5.54 -5.87
N LEU A 6 10.09 4.78 -6.54
CA LEU A 6 8.85 5.25 -7.17
C LEU A 6 7.72 5.24 -6.15
N SER A 7 6.99 6.35 -6.01
CA SER A 7 5.71 6.40 -5.28
C SER A 7 4.55 6.24 -6.25
N LEU A 8 3.88 5.09 -6.20
CA LEU A 8 2.68 4.80 -6.99
C LEU A 8 1.43 5.26 -6.25
N ARG A 9 0.75 6.23 -6.83
CA ARG A 9 -0.59 6.63 -6.41
C ARG A 9 -1.60 5.78 -7.16
N LEU A 10 -2.06 4.71 -6.51
CA LEU A 10 -2.94 3.71 -7.13
C LEU A 10 -4.31 4.27 -7.52
N GLU A 11 -4.67 5.45 -7.04
CA GLU A 11 -5.91 6.14 -7.40
C GLU A 11 -5.91 6.60 -8.87
N HIS A 12 -4.76 6.72 -9.49
CA HIS A 12 -4.60 7.22 -10.86
C HIS A 12 -4.33 6.14 -11.90
N VAL A 13 -4.00 4.92 -11.48
CA VAL A 13 -3.53 3.89 -12.41
C VAL A 13 -4.28 2.57 -12.25
N ALA A 14 -4.62 1.95 -13.37
CA ALA A 14 -5.19 0.61 -13.34
C ALA A 14 -4.14 -0.40 -12.82
N PRO A 15 -4.57 -1.53 -12.21
CA PRO A 15 -3.65 -2.47 -11.58
C PRO A 15 -2.53 -2.99 -12.50
N ARG A 16 -2.86 -3.24 -13.78
CA ARG A 16 -1.88 -3.69 -14.77
C ARG A 16 -0.85 -2.61 -15.10
N ASP A 17 -1.33 -1.38 -15.29
CA ASP A 17 -0.46 -0.24 -15.60
C ASP A 17 0.48 0.07 -14.42
N ALA A 18 0.02 -0.14 -13.17
CA ALA A 18 0.86 0.00 -11.99
C ALA A 18 2.04 -0.98 -11.99
N VAL A 19 1.83 -2.23 -12.41
CA VAL A 19 2.91 -3.23 -12.57
C VAL A 19 3.87 -2.79 -13.68
N GLU A 20 3.36 -2.37 -14.82
CA GLU A 20 4.18 -1.92 -15.95
C GLU A 20 5.01 -0.67 -15.60
N LEU A 21 4.44 0.29 -14.86
CA LEU A 21 5.15 1.46 -14.36
C LEU A 21 6.26 1.09 -13.39
N ALA A 22 6.03 0.13 -12.48
CA ALA A 22 7.04 -0.35 -11.55
C ALA A 22 8.24 -0.97 -12.29
N VAL A 23 7.97 -1.84 -13.26
CA VAL A 23 9.00 -2.45 -14.12
C VAL A 23 9.76 -1.37 -14.93
N HIS A 24 9.03 -0.40 -15.47
CA HIS A 24 9.65 0.69 -16.23
C HIS A 24 10.55 1.55 -15.35
N ALA A 25 10.10 1.90 -14.14
CA ALA A 25 10.88 2.68 -13.18
C ALA A 25 12.19 1.95 -12.79
N GLU A 26 12.12 0.65 -12.49
CA GLU A 26 13.30 -0.15 -12.15
C GLU A 26 14.33 -0.14 -13.30
N ARG A 27 13.88 -0.29 -14.55
CA ARG A 27 14.75 -0.21 -15.73
C ARG A 27 15.41 1.16 -15.89
N HIS A 28 14.87 2.20 -15.28
CA HIS A 28 15.41 3.56 -15.26
C HIS A 28 16.15 3.92 -13.96
N GLY A 29 16.50 2.92 -13.14
CA GLY A 29 17.36 3.10 -11.99
C GLY A 29 16.66 3.43 -10.67
N PHE A 30 15.33 3.32 -10.61
CA PHE A 30 14.62 3.38 -9.33
C PHE A 30 14.88 2.10 -8.54
N SER A 31 15.13 2.25 -7.23
CA SER A 31 15.54 1.16 -6.35
C SER A 31 14.39 0.38 -5.72
N GLY A 32 13.16 0.83 -5.91
CA GLY A 32 11.99 0.17 -5.34
C GLY A 32 10.71 0.96 -5.53
N VAL A 33 9.62 0.43 -4.97
CA VAL A 33 8.26 0.95 -5.15
C VAL A 33 7.57 1.10 -3.80
N MET A 34 6.94 2.24 -3.60
CA MET A 34 5.96 2.52 -2.55
C MET A 34 4.58 2.64 -3.20
N ALA A 35 3.57 1.92 -2.69
CA ALA A 35 2.21 2.00 -3.21
C ALA A 35 1.21 2.45 -2.13
N ALA A 36 0.34 3.39 -2.47
CA ALA A 36 -0.72 3.87 -1.58
C ALA A 36 -1.83 2.81 -1.38
N ASP A 37 -2.37 2.72 -0.17
CA ASP A 37 -3.47 1.81 0.19
C ASP A 37 -4.75 2.61 0.46
N HIS A 38 -5.48 2.94 -0.58
CA HIS A 38 -6.77 3.61 -0.48
C HIS A 38 -7.91 2.71 -0.97
N PHE A 39 -9.05 2.77 -0.28
CA PHE A 39 -10.24 2.04 -0.70
C PHE A 39 -10.97 2.72 -1.85
N GLN A 40 -10.91 4.04 -1.89
CA GLN A 40 -11.52 4.85 -2.94
C GLN A 40 -10.63 6.05 -3.30
N PRO A 41 -10.75 6.57 -4.51
CA PRO A 41 -9.99 7.74 -4.93
C PRO A 41 -10.44 8.99 -4.15
N TRP A 42 -9.55 9.98 -4.06
CA TRP A 42 -9.84 11.27 -3.44
C TRP A 42 -10.83 12.10 -4.24
N THR A 43 -10.79 11.97 -5.57
CA THR A 43 -11.69 12.64 -6.48
C THR A 43 -12.16 11.68 -7.56
N PRO A 44 -13.38 11.90 -8.15
CA PRO A 44 -13.90 11.04 -9.22
C PRO A 44 -12.99 10.92 -10.44
N GLU A 45 -12.21 11.98 -10.72
CA GLU A 45 -11.32 12.03 -11.88
C GLU A 45 -10.14 11.06 -11.79
N GLN A 46 -9.75 10.65 -10.57
CA GLN A 46 -8.71 9.64 -10.37
C GLN A 46 -9.14 8.26 -10.84
N GLY A 47 -10.37 7.87 -10.54
CA GLY A 47 -11.07 6.75 -11.16
C GLY A 47 -10.64 5.33 -10.76
N GLN A 48 -9.60 5.16 -9.94
CA GLN A 48 -9.06 3.85 -9.55
C GLN A 48 -8.92 3.74 -8.03
N ALA A 49 -8.99 2.52 -7.50
CA ALA A 49 -8.57 2.20 -6.13
C ALA A 49 -8.29 0.68 -6.02
N PRO A 50 -7.28 0.17 -6.72
CA PRO A 50 -6.95 -1.24 -6.64
C PRO A 50 -6.39 -1.61 -5.26
N PHE A 51 -6.67 -2.83 -4.81
CA PHE A 51 -6.20 -3.32 -3.52
C PHE A 51 -4.67 -3.45 -3.51
N VAL A 52 -4.01 -2.68 -2.65
CA VAL A 52 -2.55 -2.52 -2.63
C VAL A 52 -1.80 -3.84 -2.50
N TRP A 53 -2.27 -4.75 -1.65
CA TRP A 53 -1.59 -6.03 -1.40
C TRP A 53 -1.56 -6.95 -2.63
N SER A 54 -2.63 -6.96 -3.42
CA SER A 54 -2.66 -7.68 -4.69
C SER A 54 -1.72 -7.07 -5.72
N VAL A 55 -1.67 -5.74 -5.78
CA VAL A 55 -0.77 -5.02 -6.71
C VAL A 55 0.69 -5.21 -6.32
N LEU A 56 1.04 -5.10 -5.02
CA LEU A 56 2.40 -5.35 -4.54
C LEU A 56 2.86 -6.78 -4.81
N GLY A 57 1.97 -7.78 -4.62
CA GLY A 57 2.28 -9.15 -4.99
C GLY A 57 2.64 -9.30 -6.47
N ALA A 58 1.85 -8.69 -7.35
CA ALA A 58 2.13 -8.70 -8.78
C ALA A 58 3.42 -7.94 -9.15
N ILE A 59 3.65 -6.75 -8.57
CA ILE A 59 4.89 -5.98 -8.78
C ILE A 59 6.10 -6.81 -8.37
N GLY A 60 6.04 -7.47 -7.21
CA GLY A 60 7.15 -8.25 -6.68
C GLY A 60 7.60 -9.40 -7.58
N GLU A 61 6.69 -9.98 -8.36
CA GLU A 61 7.01 -11.03 -9.35
C GLU A 61 7.72 -10.48 -10.61
N HIS A 62 7.64 -9.19 -10.85
CA HIS A 62 8.17 -8.56 -12.07
C HIS A 62 9.33 -7.59 -11.82
N THR A 63 9.69 -7.35 -10.55
CA THR A 63 10.76 -6.43 -10.14
C THR A 63 11.70 -7.08 -9.14
N THR A 64 12.86 -6.48 -8.92
CA THR A 64 13.88 -6.93 -7.95
C THR A 64 14.15 -5.92 -6.84
N GLY A 65 13.66 -4.70 -6.96
CA GLY A 65 13.80 -3.62 -5.98
C GLY A 65 12.91 -3.78 -4.76
N ASP A 66 13.12 -2.92 -3.78
CA ASP A 66 12.31 -2.89 -2.54
C ASP A 66 10.85 -2.54 -2.82
N LEU A 67 9.93 -3.09 -2.05
CA LEU A 67 8.51 -2.78 -2.21
C LEU A 67 7.75 -2.81 -0.88
N GLY A 68 6.74 -1.94 -0.79
CA GLY A 68 5.88 -1.90 0.39
C GLY A 68 4.74 -0.90 0.29
N PRO A 69 3.73 -1.02 1.17
CA PRO A 69 2.65 -0.05 1.24
C PRO A 69 3.13 1.24 1.90
N GLY A 70 2.84 2.35 1.30
CA GLY A 70 3.15 3.65 1.89
C GLY A 70 1.95 4.59 1.82
N VAL A 71 1.03 4.46 2.79
CA VAL A 71 1.00 3.51 3.91
C VAL A 71 -0.28 2.69 3.90
N THR A 72 -0.31 1.54 4.59
CA THR A 72 -1.55 0.82 4.92
C THR A 72 -2.05 1.19 6.32
N THR A 73 -3.34 1.00 6.56
CA THR A 73 -3.96 1.32 7.86
C THR A 73 -4.47 0.05 8.52
N PRO A 74 -3.77 -0.49 9.52
CA PRO A 74 -4.28 -1.59 10.35
C PRO A 74 -5.32 -1.04 11.34
N SER A 75 -6.59 -1.03 10.93
CA SER A 75 -7.69 -0.45 11.71
C SER A 75 -9.03 -1.13 11.41
N PHE A 76 -10.02 -0.37 10.90
CA PHE A 76 -11.37 -0.88 10.68
C PHE A 76 -11.50 -1.67 9.37
N ARG A 77 -10.99 -1.13 8.28
CA ARG A 77 -11.06 -1.76 6.96
C ARG A 77 -10.19 -3.01 6.87
N LEU A 78 -8.98 -2.93 7.41
CA LEU A 78 -8.05 -4.05 7.51
C LEU A 78 -7.66 -4.24 8.96
N HIS A 79 -8.18 -5.30 9.58
CA HIS A 79 -7.80 -5.65 10.95
C HIS A 79 -6.28 -5.83 11.06
N PRO A 80 -5.62 -5.41 12.16
CA PRO A 80 -4.15 -5.56 12.33
C PRO A 80 -3.63 -6.96 12.01
N ALA A 81 -4.34 -8.01 12.45
CA ALA A 81 -3.95 -9.39 12.13
C ALA A 81 -3.96 -9.69 10.62
N VAL A 82 -4.88 -9.08 9.86
CA VAL A 82 -4.95 -9.25 8.40
C VAL A 82 -3.79 -8.52 7.72
N VAL A 83 -3.45 -7.32 8.18
CA VAL A 83 -2.29 -6.56 7.70
C VAL A 83 -1.00 -7.33 8.01
N ALA A 84 -0.85 -7.87 9.22
CA ALA A 84 0.30 -8.69 9.60
C ALA A 84 0.42 -9.93 8.71
N GLN A 85 -0.69 -10.63 8.43
CA GLN A 85 -0.70 -11.79 7.52
C GLN A 85 -0.31 -11.39 6.09
N ALA A 86 -0.86 -10.30 5.57
CA ALA A 86 -0.55 -9.82 4.23
C ALA A 86 0.94 -9.43 4.11
N SER A 87 1.46 -8.70 5.10
CA SER A 87 2.87 -8.31 5.17
C SER A 87 3.80 -9.53 5.26
N ALA A 88 3.50 -10.49 6.14
CA ALA A 88 4.29 -11.71 6.26
C ALA A 88 4.29 -12.53 4.96
N THR A 89 3.14 -12.63 4.29
CA THR A 89 3.02 -13.31 3.00
C THR A 89 3.85 -12.61 1.93
N THR A 90 3.76 -11.29 1.83
CA THR A 90 4.56 -10.50 0.88
C THR A 90 6.05 -10.63 1.17
N ALA A 91 6.46 -10.59 2.44
CA ALA A 91 7.85 -10.77 2.84
C ALA A 91 8.39 -12.17 2.49
N ALA A 92 7.56 -13.21 2.61
CA ALA A 92 7.93 -14.57 2.22
C ALA A 92 8.09 -14.73 0.70
N LEU A 93 7.24 -14.07 -0.09
CA LEU A 93 7.34 -14.04 -1.55
C LEU A 93 8.51 -13.17 -2.03
N GLN A 94 8.87 -12.13 -1.27
CA GLN A 94 9.84 -11.09 -1.64
C GLN A 94 10.92 -10.97 -0.55
N PRO A 95 11.74 -12.00 -0.30
CA PRO A 95 12.65 -12.04 0.82
C PRO A 95 13.69 -10.91 0.78
N GLY A 96 13.77 -10.17 1.89
CA GLY A 96 14.71 -9.06 2.06
C GLY A 96 14.35 -7.75 1.34
N ARG A 97 13.22 -7.71 0.61
CA ARG A 97 12.80 -6.54 -0.18
C ARG A 97 11.53 -5.86 0.34
N HIS A 98 10.72 -6.59 1.11
CA HIS A 98 9.47 -6.06 1.63
C HIS A 98 9.69 -5.19 2.86
N TRP A 99 9.00 -4.07 2.91
CA TRP A 99 8.87 -3.21 4.08
C TRP A 99 7.41 -2.85 4.33
N LEU A 100 7.06 -2.54 5.57
CA LEU A 100 5.69 -2.21 5.98
C LEU A 100 5.62 -0.77 6.48
N GLY A 101 4.97 0.10 5.72
CA GLY A 101 4.57 1.43 6.18
C GLY A 101 3.15 1.40 6.71
N ILE A 102 2.95 1.88 7.95
CA ILE A 102 1.64 1.95 8.60
C ILE A 102 1.24 3.38 8.93
N GLY A 103 -0.05 3.65 8.91
CA GLY A 103 -0.63 4.95 9.23
C GLY A 103 -1.95 4.81 9.97
N SER A 104 -2.37 5.87 10.67
CA SER A 104 -3.61 5.87 11.47
C SER A 104 -4.90 6.04 10.64
N GLY A 105 -4.76 6.09 9.32
CA GLY A 105 -5.89 6.17 8.39
C GLY A 105 -6.58 7.53 8.32
N GLU A 106 -7.58 7.58 7.47
CA GLU A 106 -8.42 8.73 7.22
C GLU A 106 -9.89 8.31 7.02
N ALA A 107 -10.81 9.18 7.38
CA ALA A 107 -12.24 8.90 7.33
C ALA A 107 -12.70 8.45 5.94
N LEU A 108 -12.19 9.06 4.88
CA LEU A 108 -12.56 8.76 3.50
C LEU A 108 -12.44 7.28 3.15
N ASN A 109 -11.36 6.64 3.58
CA ASN A 109 -11.06 5.24 3.26
C ASN A 109 -11.57 4.23 4.29
N GLU A 110 -11.81 4.66 5.53
CA GLU A 110 -12.20 3.76 6.62
C GLU A 110 -13.72 3.72 6.86
N HIS A 111 -14.48 4.78 6.47
CA HIS A 111 -15.94 4.83 6.63
C HIS A 111 -16.68 3.74 5.86
N VAL A 112 -16.05 3.11 4.88
CA VAL A 112 -16.66 2.03 4.10
C VAL A 112 -17.09 0.83 4.96
N VAL A 113 -16.42 0.62 6.09
CA VAL A 113 -16.68 -0.51 7.00
C VAL A 113 -17.08 -0.08 8.42
N ALA A 114 -17.01 1.20 8.76
CA ALA A 114 -17.26 1.72 10.08
C ALA A 114 -18.18 2.94 10.05
N GLN A 115 -19.14 2.97 10.96
CA GLN A 115 -20.05 4.13 11.12
C GLN A 115 -19.45 5.22 12.03
N TYR A 116 -18.46 4.87 12.84
CA TYR A 116 -17.78 5.75 13.78
C TYR A 116 -16.33 5.93 13.38
N TRP A 117 -15.87 7.17 13.41
CA TRP A 117 -14.47 7.52 13.18
C TRP A 117 -13.86 8.05 14.48
N PRO A 118 -12.97 7.29 15.14
CA PRO A 118 -12.41 7.67 16.43
C PRO A 118 -11.45 8.86 16.34
N GLU A 119 -11.19 9.46 17.49
CA GLU A 119 -10.12 10.45 17.65
C GLU A 119 -8.72 9.81 17.40
N ALA A 120 -7.72 10.65 17.09
CA ALA A 120 -6.41 10.19 16.70
C ALA A 120 -5.73 9.25 17.73
N PRO A 121 -5.79 9.49 19.05
CA PRO A 121 -5.18 8.56 20.01
C PRO A 121 -5.75 7.14 19.92
N GLU A 122 -7.07 7.00 19.87
CA GLU A 122 -7.75 5.70 19.76
C GLU A 122 -7.37 4.98 18.46
N ARG A 123 -7.27 5.71 17.34
CA ARG A 123 -6.82 5.12 16.06
C ARG A 123 -5.39 4.62 16.13
N ILE A 124 -4.51 5.38 16.82
CA ILE A 124 -3.10 4.99 16.98
C ILE A 124 -3.00 3.73 17.85
N ASP A 125 -3.69 3.68 18.97
CA ASP A 125 -3.70 2.50 19.86
C ASP A 125 -4.15 1.25 19.09
N ARG A 126 -5.21 1.37 18.30
CA ARG A 126 -5.75 0.27 17.48
C ARG A 126 -4.79 -0.27 16.43
N MET A 127 -3.83 0.54 15.96
CA MET A 127 -2.81 0.06 15.00
C MET A 127 -1.85 -0.96 15.61
N PHE A 128 -1.75 -1.00 16.94
CA PHE A 128 -0.79 -1.84 17.66
C PHE A 128 -1.45 -3.03 18.39
N GLU A 129 -2.77 -3.22 18.24
CA GLU A 129 -3.48 -4.41 18.71
C GLU A 129 -3.12 -5.67 17.90
#